data_dc10fa6e5e2753220622320c25b27aed
#
_entry.id   dc10fa6e5e2753220622320c25b27aed
#
_cell.length_a   1.000
_cell.length_b   1.000
_cell.length_c   1.000
_cell.angle_alpha   90.00
_cell.angle_beta   90.00
_cell.angle_gamma   90.00
#
_symmetry.space_group_name_H-M   'P 1'
#
loop_
_entity.id
_entity.type
_entity.pdbx_description
1 polymer ?
#
loop_
_entity_poly.entity_id
_entity_poly.type
_entity_poly.pdbx_seq_one_letter_code
_entity_poly.pdbx_strand_id
1 'polypeptide(L)'
;FRSGHKEDDSFTFFGYVDNDVAQGTSFAIINEGLGNANDGSACGFLRLYNPSSTTFTKHYMSQFSGMNFQSPPQATNYFTAGYFNTTTAVNAIQFKMSSGNLDSGTIKMYGIN
;
A
#
# COMPACT_ATOMS: atom_id res chain seq x y z
N PHE A 1 7.18 5.82 3.17
CA PHE A 1 6.90 7.18 3.63
C PHE A 1 5.44 7.30 4.04
N ARG A 2 5.17 7.93 5.17
CA ARG A 2 3.84 8.14 5.71
C ARG A 2 3.68 9.56 6.22
N SER A 3 2.54 10.15 5.95
CA SER A 3 2.09 11.40 6.57
C SER A 3 0.63 11.27 7.03
N GLY A 4 0.21 12.07 7.98
CA GLY A 4 -1.16 12.08 8.42
C GLY A 4 -1.44 13.16 9.45
N HIS A 5 -2.71 13.37 9.74
CA HIS A 5 -3.22 14.24 10.77
C HIS A 5 -4.45 13.62 11.45
N LYS A 6 -4.69 13.99 12.68
CA LYS A 6 -5.90 13.62 13.40
C LYS A 6 -7.07 14.50 12.98
N GLU A 7 -8.27 13.97 13.07
CA GLU A 7 -9.51 14.69 12.73
C GLU A 7 -9.74 15.91 13.61
N ASP A 8 -9.26 15.89 14.85
CA ASP A 8 -9.38 16.99 15.80
C ASP A 8 -8.23 18.02 15.71
N ASP A 9 -7.38 17.89 14.69
CA ASP A 9 -6.23 18.76 14.43
C ASP A 9 -5.17 18.78 15.57
N SER A 10 -5.28 17.89 16.54
CA SER A 10 -4.39 17.85 17.70
C SER A 10 -2.99 17.32 17.41
N PHE A 11 -2.81 16.64 16.28
CA PHE A 11 -1.55 16.01 15.94
C PHE A 11 -1.38 15.79 14.43
N THR A 12 -0.20 16.14 13.95
CA THR A 12 0.25 15.82 12.58
C THR A 12 1.55 15.02 12.64
N PHE A 13 1.80 14.20 11.67
CA PHE A 13 3.07 13.48 11.54
C PHE A 13 3.53 13.38 10.08
N PHE A 14 4.85 13.23 9.94
CA PHE A 14 5.51 13.12 8.66
C PHE A 14 6.81 12.33 8.86
N GLY A 15 6.99 11.24 8.15
CA GLY A 15 8.21 10.44 8.32
C GLY A 15 8.24 9.16 7.52
N TYR A 16 9.33 8.45 7.67
CA TYR A 16 9.50 7.09 7.14
C TYR A 16 8.97 6.08 8.14
N VAL A 17 8.53 4.94 7.64
CA VAL A 17 8.05 3.81 8.44
C VAL A 17 9.00 2.65 8.20
N ASP A 18 9.43 2.00 9.26
CA ASP A 18 10.37 0.86 9.24
C ASP A 18 9.67 -0.44 8.80
N ASN A 19 9.01 -0.39 7.63
CA ASN A 19 8.31 -1.54 7.04
C ASN A 19 8.99 -2.02 5.75
N ASP A 20 10.31 -1.83 5.67
CA ASP A 20 11.08 -2.24 4.52
C ASP A 20 11.17 -3.77 4.42
N VAL A 21 10.96 -4.29 3.22
CA VAL A 21 11.15 -5.70 2.89
C VAL A 21 12.44 -5.84 2.06
N ALA A 22 13.56 -5.41 2.65
CA ALA A 22 14.85 -5.50 1.99
C ALA A 22 15.27 -6.97 1.82
N GLN A 23 15.46 -7.42 0.58
CA GLN A 23 15.86 -8.79 0.21
C GLN A 23 14.96 -9.90 0.79
N GLY A 24 13.74 -9.56 1.19
CA GLY A 24 12.77 -10.50 1.72
C GLY A 24 11.78 -10.98 0.66
N THR A 25 11.01 -12.01 1.04
CA THR A 25 9.92 -12.57 0.22
C THR A 25 8.54 -12.31 0.84
N SER A 26 8.49 -11.52 1.89
CA SER A 26 7.26 -11.15 2.57
C SER A 26 6.40 -10.22 1.72
N PHE A 27 5.10 -10.14 2.06
CA PHE A 27 4.23 -9.12 1.47
C PHE A 27 4.70 -7.73 1.86
N ALA A 28 4.83 -6.85 0.86
CA ALA A 28 5.11 -5.43 1.10
C ALA A 28 3.85 -4.73 1.62
N ILE A 29 4.01 -3.91 2.64
CA ILE A 29 2.93 -3.10 3.19
C ILE A 29 2.76 -1.87 2.31
N ILE A 30 1.58 -1.71 1.71
CA ILE A 30 1.23 -0.56 0.87
C ILE A 30 0.29 0.42 1.57
N ASN A 31 -0.38 -0.03 2.62
CA ASN A 31 -1.17 0.79 3.54
C ASN A 31 -1.16 0.14 4.92
N GLU A 32 -0.83 0.88 5.95
CA GLU A 32 -0.69 0.38 7.32
C GLU A 32 -1.81 0.91 8.22
N GLY A 33 -2.23 0.07 9.17
CA GLY A 33 -3.08 0.51 10.26
C GLY A 33 -4.50 0.86 9.82
N LEU A 34 -5.00 0.26 8.75
CA LEU A 34 -6.40 0.45 8.37
C LEU A 34 -7.32 0.01 9.51
N GLY A 35 -8.23 0.89 9.91
CA GLY A 35 -9.19 0.63 10.96
C GLY A 35 -10.19 -0.44 10.55
N ASN A 36 -10.72 -1.16 11.54
CA ASN A 36 -11.80 -2.15 11.38
C ASN A 36 -13.18 -1.63 11.81
N ALA A 37 -13.31 -0.33 12.03
CA ALA A 37 -14.60 0.30 12.24
C ALA A 37 -15.42 0.28 10.94
N ASN A 38 -16.75 0.32 11.06
CA ASN A 38 -17.66 0.21 9.91
C ASN A 38 -17.49 1.32 8.86
N ASP A 39 -16.89 2.44 9.22
CA ASP A 39 -16.57 3.57 8.37
C ASP A 39 -15.09 3.62 7.95
N GLY A 40 -14.27 2.71 8.47
CA GLY A 40 -12.85 2.61 8.14
C GLY A 40 -12.65 2.21 6.67
N SER A 41 -12.01 3.07 5.90
CA SER A 41 -11.81 2.84 4.47
C SER A 41 -10.45 3.32 3.99
N ALA A 42 -10.05 2.82 2.84
CA ALA A 42 -8.87 3.30 2.13
C ALA A 42 -9.12 3.33 0.62
N CYS A 43 -8.45 4.22 -0.04
CA CYS A 43 -8.39 4.27 -1.50
C CYS A 43 -6.97 4.57 -1.96
N GLY A 44 -6.67 4.21 -3.20
CA GLY A 44 -5.34 4.48 -3.73
C GLY A 44 -5.10 3.78 -5.05
N PHE A 45 -3.86 3.79 -5.45
CA PHE A 45 -3.41 3.09 -6.66
C PHE A 45 -2.02 2.48 -6.46
N LEU A 46 -1.77 1.45 -7.24
CA LEU A 46 -0.46 0.84 -7.41
C LEU A 46 -0.15 0.80 -8.91
N ARG A 47 1.05 1.23 -9.27
CA ARG A 47 1.59 1.12 -10.63
C ARG A 47 2.69 0.07 -10.64
N LEU A 48 2.54 -0.92 -11.48
CA LEU A 48 3.55 -1.93 -11.74
C LEU A 48 4.12 -1.70 -13.14
N TYR A 49 5.42 -1.52 -13.21
CA TYR A 49 6.10 -1.19 -14.46
C TYR A 49 6.65 -2.46 -15.10
N ASN A 50 6.36 -2.61 -16.37
CA ASN A 50 6.93 -3.65 -17.25
C ASN A 50 6.81 -5.08 -16.69
N PRO A 51 5.63 -5.51 -16.21
CA PRO A 51 5.48 -6.79 -15.49
C PRO A 51 5.85 -8.01 -16.35
N SER A 52 5.65 -7.92 -17.64
CA SER A 52 5.94 -9.02 -18.58
C SER A 52 7.42 -9.12 -19.01
N SER A 53 8.26 -8.16 -18.63
CA SER A 53 9.67 -8.19 -19.01
C SER A 53 10.37 -9.45 -18.49
N THR A 54 11.16 -10.08 -19.34
CA THR A 54 12.06 -11.16 -18.97
C THR A 54 13.53 -10.71 -18.88
N THR A 55 13.77 -9.41 -19.05
CA THR A 55 15.11 -8.81 -19.06
C THR A 55 15.34 -7.93 -17.82
N PHE A 56 14.35 -7.15 -17.42
CA PHE A 56 14.48 -6.16 -16.36
C PHE A 56 13.70 -6.55 -15.10
N THR A 57 14.19 -6.10 -13.94
CA THR A 57 13.44 -6.13 -12.68
C THR A 57 12.19 -5.25 -12.81
N LYS A 58 11.15 -5.57 -12.03
CA LYS A 58 9.85 -4.89 -12.08
C LYS A 58 9.76 -3.91 -10.95
N HIS A 59 9.71 -2.63 -11.26
CA HIS A 59 9.49 -1.58 -10.29
C HIS A 59 8.00 -1.37 -10.02
N TYR A 60 7.68 -0.98 -8.82
CA TYR A 60 6.34 -0.54 -8.47
C TYR A 60 6.37 0.75 -7.66
N MET A 61 5.30 1.49 -7.75
CA MET A 61 5.01 2.65 -6.91
C MET A 61 3.54 2.60 -6.49
N SER A 62 3.26 2.98 -5.25
CA SER A 62 1.89 3.07 -4.77
C SER A 62 1.67 4.32 -3.94
N GLN A 63 0.45 4.80 -3.96
CA GLN A 63 -0.04 5.83 -3.08
C GLN A 63 -1.42 5.44 -2.58
N PHE A 64 -1.59 5.44 -1.27
CA PHE A 64 -2.84 5.13 -0.59
C PHE A 64 -3.18 6.21 0.42
N SER A 65 -4.46 6.55 0.49
CA SER A 65 -5.05 7.35 1.55
C SER A 65 -6.01 6.46 2.32
N GLY A 66 -5.92 6.48 3.64
CA GLY A 66 -6.77 5.65 4.49
C GLY A 66 -6.99 6.27 5.86
N MET A 67 -8.00 5.77 6.55
CA MET A 67 -8.26 6.08 7.94
C MET A 67 -7.67 4.98 8.82
N ASN A 68 -6.80 5.34 9.74
CA ASN A 68 -6.21 4.36 10.65
C ASN A 68 -7.05 4.17 11.93
N PHE A 69 -6.69 3.13 12.69
CA PHE A 69 -7.42 2.71 13.90
C PHE A 69 -7.11 3.53 15.15
N GLN A 70 -6.33 4.60 15.07
CA GLN A 70 -5.99 5.42 16.23
C GLN A 70 -7.25 6.07 16.85
N SER A 71 -7.13 6.50 18.10
CA SER A 71 -8.18 7.24 18.77
C SER A 71 -7.66 8.62 19.19
N PRO A 72 -8.20 9.73 18.65
CA PRO A 72 -9.14 9.76 17.52
C PRO A 72 -8.53 9.22 16.22
N PRO A 73 -9.36 8.84 15.24
CA PRO A 73 -8.90 8.35 13.95
C PRO A 73 -7.99 9.34 13.24
N GLN A 74 -7.09 8.82 12.41
CA GLN A 74 -6.15 9.66 11.66
C GLN A 74 -6.32 9.41 10.17
N ALA A 75 -6.44 10.48 9.40
CA ALA A 75 -6.24 10.40 7.96
C ALA A 75 -4.74 10.21 7.68
N THR A 76 -4.42 9.17 6.91
CA THR A 76 -3.03 8.81 6.60
C THR A 76 -2.82 8.71 5.10
N ASN A 77 -1.62 9.06 4.67
CA ASN A 77 -1.20 8.94 3.29
C ASN A 77 0.10 8.14 3.22
N TYR A 78 0.09 7.08 2.43
CA TYR A 78 1.22 6.18 2.26
C TYR A 78 1.76 6.26 0.85
N PHE A 79 3.05 6.52 0.74
CA PHE A 79 3.81 6.37 -0.49
C PHE A 79 4.76 5.19 -0.34
N THR A 80 4.65 4.23 -1.23
CA THR A 80 5.55 3.07 -1.25
C THR A 80 6.14 2.92 -2.64
N ALA A 81 7.40 2.58 -2.69
CA ALA A 81 8.08 2.23 -3.92
C ALA A 81 9.03 1.06 -3.67
N GLY A 82 9.25 0.26 -4.69
CA GLY A 82 10.15 -0.86 -4.59
C GLY A 82 10.32 -1.57 -5.93
N TYR A 83 10.97 -2.71 -5.88
CA TYR A 83 11.11 -3.57 -7.05
C TYR A 83 11.09 -5.04 -6.64
N PHE A 84 10.63 -5.87 -7.54
CA PHE A 84 10.75 -7.32 -7.44
C PHE A 84 12.08 -7.73 -8.07
N ASN A 85 12.97 -8.30 -7.26
CA ASN A 85 14.32 -8.71 -7.71
C ASN A 85 14.24 -10.02 -8.50
N THR A 86 13.52 -9.98 -9.61
CA THR A 86 13.40 -11.08 -10.56
C THR A 86 13.26 -10.56 -11.97
N THR A 87 13.85 -11.28 -12.92
CA THR A 87 13.63 -11.06 -14.36
C THR A 87 12.51 -11.94 -14.93
N THR A 88 11.97 -12.88 -14.14
CA THR A 88 10.80 -13.66 -14.58
C THR A 88 9.58 -12.77 -14.72
N ALA A 89 8.78 -12.98 -15.76
CA ALA A 89 7.55 -12.24 -15.97
C ALA A 89 6.60 -12.41 -14.76
N VAL A 90 6.02 -11.29 -14.31
CA VAL A 90 4.98 -11.28 -13.26
C VAL A 90 3.62 -11.38 -13.96
N ASN A 91 2.90 -12.44 -13.67
CA ASN A 91 1.59 -12.73 -14.25
C ASN A 91 0.44 -12.72 -13.25
N ALA A 92 0.72 -12.45 -11.97
CA ALA A 92 -0.28 -12.35 -10.93
C ALA A 92 0.16 -11.36 -9.85
N ILE A 93 -0.80 -10.72 -9.21
CA ILE A 93 -0.62 -9.88 -8.03
C ILE A 93 -1.64 -10.29 -6.97
N GLN A 94 -1.24 -10.32 -5.72
CA GLN A 94 -2.11 -10.66 -4.60
C GLN A 94 -2.18 -9.49 -3.62
N PHE A 95 -3.38 -9.14 -3.21
CA PHE A 95 -3.66 -8.20 -2.12
C PHE A 95 -4.28 -8.96 -0.96
N LYS A 96 -3.85 -8.64 0.25
CA LYS A 96 -4.42 -9.20 1.47
C LYS A 96 -4.26 -8.25 2.65
N MET A 97 -5.07 -8.43 3.66
CA MET A 97 -4.85 -7.83 4.97
C MET A 97 -3.76 -8.59 5.73
N SER A 98 -3.09 -7.94 6.67
CA SER A 98 -2.16 -8.60 7.60
C SER A 98 -2.88 -9.55 8.55
N SER A 99 -4.12 -9.23 8.89
CA SER A 99 -5.03 -10.06 9.70
C SER A 99 -6.46 -9.81 9.25
N GLY A 100 -7.32 -10.83 9.34
CA GLY A 100 -8.70 -10.74 8.88
C GLY A 100 -8.84 -10.73 7.36
N ASN A 101 -9.99 -10.32 6.89
CA ASN A 101 -10.38 -10.29 5.49
C ASN A 101 -10.59 -8.87 4.99
N LEU A 102 -10.61 -8.71 3.67
CA LEU A 102 -11.19 -7.54 3.01
C LEU A 102 -12.71 -7.75 2.98
N ASP A 103 -13.45 -6.98 3.76
CA ASP A 103 -14.90 -7.15 3.88
C ASP A 103 -15.64 -6.73 2.61
N SER A 104 -15.19 -5.64 2.00
CA SER A 104 -15.73 -5.13 0.74
C SER A 104 -14.72 -4.25 0.03
N GLY A 105 -14.99 -3.93 -1.22
CA GLY A 105 -14.18 -3.02 -2.01
C GLY A 105 -14.16 -3.37 -3.48
N THR A 106 -13.51 -2.52 -4.25
CA THR A 106 -13.33 -2.72 -5.69
C THR A 106 -11.87 -2.53 -6.05
N ILE A 107 -11.28 -3.53 -6.67
CA ILE A 107 -9.95 -3.44 -7.29
C ILE A 107 -10.15 -3.47 -8.80
N LYS A 108 -9.65 -2.46 -9.50
CA LYS A 108 -9.66 -2.38 -10.96
C LYS A 108 -8.23 -2.45 -11.48
N MET A 109 -8.02 -3.23 -12.51
CA MET A 109 -6.71 -3.33 -13.18
C MET A 109 -6.81 -2.76 -14.58
N TYR A 110 -5.83 -1.94 -14.95
CA TYR A 110 -5.73 -1.33 -16.28
C TYR A 110 -4.33 -1.58 -16.84
N GLY A 111 -4.28 -2.00 -18.11
CA GLY A 111 -3.06 -1.96 -18.90
C GLY A 111 -2.91 -0.57 -19.52
N ILE A 112 -1.71 0.00 -19.38
CA ILE A 112 -1.34 1.28 -20.00
C ILE A 112 -0.19 1.00 -20.97
N ASN A 113 -0.40 1.32 -22.23
CA ASN A 113 0.61 1.22 -23.30
C ASN A 113 1.33 2.55 -23.47
#